data_f1c3dbe8cb4ea4cc3f41e5ed2e6aa2b4
#
_entry.id   f1c3dbe8cb4ea4cc3f41e5ed2e6aa2b4
#
_cell.length_a   1.000
_cell.length_b   1.000
_cell.length_c   1.000
_cell.angle_alpha   90.00
_cell.angle_beta   90.00
_cell.angle_gamma   90.00
#
_symmetry.space_group_name_H-M   'P 1'
#
loop_
_entity.id
_entity.type
_entity.pdbx_description
1 polymer ?
#
loop_
_entity_poly.entity_id
_entity_poly.type
_entity_poly.pdbx_seq_one_letter_code
_entity_poly.pdbx_strand_id
1 'polypeptide(L)'
;MGPSLLSRLGIQSKLLLAMLLLTLLSVGTMGALGYRSARATLREGALKQLEAVRHAKSSALRAMLTALRNQVQALSDSQIVVDSTLAFRQSFAATRNQRLAPDQLQRLRQFYQEQFLPELAKTRVGTPVLEQYLPEGPAEQWLQYFYLADNQNPYNQKRNLVSAPLESTGYDAVHQQYHPRLLRASQLFQFDDILLVDAETLDILYTVEKQTEFATNLDTGPYSNTLLAAGVKKMIKARDRDDFKIVDFEPYAPALGLGEGFALSPIFDGPKLIGILVLQFPSSKFTEVITGNFGWEKEGLGKKGECYLVGPDYTFRSRSRFMVEDPKAFVAELRSRGINKSIVDQIEKQQSVVNVLEMRNDSVRNAFQGKEGIHETIDYRGQPVLSSYGSLELDSLRWAVIAEIDSEEAFRPIRDYARSAQLLGAGLVLGSSILAIGLAHLLSRTLRRLTEGASRIGRGDTSVRIPVVGTDEYAE
;
A
#
# COMPACT_ATOMS: atom_id res chain seq x y z
N MET A 1 22.72 60.90 -35.09
CA MET A 1 22.20 60.22 -33.90
C MET A 1 21.11 61.08 -33.31
N GLY A 2 19.84 60.63 -33.38
CA GLY A 2 18.73 61.39 -32.78
C GLY A 2 18.82 61.40 -31.28
N PRO A 3 18.32 62.42 -30.58
CA PRO A 3 18.41 62.52 -29.13
C PRO A 3 17.67 61.30 -28.51
N SER A 4 18.32 60.63 -27.55
CA SER A 4 17.78 59.48 -26.87
C SER A 4 16.42 59.84 -26.19
N LEU A 5 15.45 58.93 -26.24
CA LEU A 5 14.13 59.11 -25.59
C LEU A 5 14.24 59.66 -24.17
N LEU A 6 15.29 59.27 -23.44
CA LEU A 6 15.59 59.76 -22.10
C LEU A 6 15.97 61.25 -21.99
N SER A 7 16.52 61.87 -23.08
CA SER A 7 16.84 63.29 -23.06
C SER A 7 15.64 64.20 -23.16
N ARG A 8 14.48 63.72 -23.60
CA ARG A 8 13.22 64.46 -23.71
C ARG A 8 12.36 64.40 -22.43
N LEU A 9 12.70 63.56 -21.47
CA LEU A 9 11.94 63.43 -20.21
C LEU A 9 12.44 64.49 -19.20
N GLY A 10 11.48 65.06 -18.45
CA GLY A 10 11.78 65.98 -17.35
C GLY A 10 12.48 65.22 -16.18
N ILE A 11 13.14 65.94 -15.30
CA ILE A 11 13.88 65.39 -14.15
C ILE A 11 12.97 64.48 -13.29
N GLN A 12 11.72 64.90 -13.05
CA GLN A 12 10.71 64.13 -12.33
C GLN A 12 10.50 62.72 -12.96
N SER A 13 10.30 62.67 -14.27
CA SER A 13 10.07 61.42 -14.98
C SER A 13 11.32 60.53 -15.00
N LYS A 14 12.53 61.09 -15.04
CA LYS A 14 13.78 60.34 -14.98
C LYS A 14 14.00 59.71 -13.60
N LEU A 15 13.73 60.43 -12.51
CA LEU A 15 13.78 59.94 -11.15
C LEU A 15 12.76 58.81 -10.89
N LEU A 16 11.53 59.01 -11.32
CA LEU A 16 10.48 58.03 -11.24
C LEU A 16 10.87 56.74 -11.97
N LEU A 17 11.33 56.87 -13.23
CA LEU A 17 11.73 55.72 -14.04
C LEU A 17 12.91 54.96 -13.40
N ALA A 18 13.92 55.68 -12.89
CA ALA A 18 15.06 55.05 -12.24
C ALA A 18 14.66 54.32 -10.93
N MET A 19 13.81 54.91 -10.11
CA MET A 19 13.30 54.27 -8.88
C MET A 19 12.43 53.03 -9.17
N LEU A 20 11.53 53.13 -10.14
CA LEU A 20 10.71 52.01 -10.56
C LEU A 20 11.50 50.89 -11.16
N LEU A 21 12.50 51.18 -12.02
CA LEU A 21 13.37 50.15 -12.58
C LEU A 21 14.22 49.44 -11.51
N LEU A 22 14.76 50.23 -10.54
CA LEU A 22 15.52 49.65 -9.44
C LEU A 22 14.65 48.73 -8.57
N THR A 23 13.43 49.17 -8.25
CA THR A 23 12.49 48.38 -7.48
C THR A 23 12.08 47.10 -8.20
N LEU A 24 11.70 47.19 -9.49
CA LEU A 24 11.34 46.05 -10.30
C LEU A 24 12.51 45.04 -10.42
N LEU A 25 13.72 45.55 -10.62
CA LEU A 25 14.92 44.70 -10.70
C LEU A 25 15.18 43.99 -9.37
N SER A 26 15.11 44.75 -8.25
CA SER A 26 15.35 44.21 -6.90
C SER A 26 14.29 43.18 -6.50
N VAL A 27 13.01 43.52 -6.63
CA VAL A 27 11.88 42.63 -6.30
C VAL A 27 11.88 41.40 -7.25
N GLY A 28 12.14 41.61 -8.55
CA GLY A 28 12.20 40.55 -9.53
C GLY A 28 13.34 39.55 -9.28
N THR A 29 14.56 40.06 -9.03
CA THR A 29 15.72 39.20 -8.70
C THR A 29 15.56 38.47 -7.40
N MET A 30 15.12 39.15 -6.35
CA MET A 30 14.92 38.52 -5.03
C MET A 30 13.76 37.49 -5.05
N GLY A 31 12.68 37.80 -5.77
CA GLY A 31 11.59 36.90 -6.00
C GLY A 31 11.99 35.64 -6.78
N ALA A 32 12.78 35.80 -7.85
CA ALA A 32 13.27 34.68 -8.66
C ALA A 32 14.24 33.77 -7.88
N LEU A 33 15.18 34.36 -7.13
CA LEU A 33 16.10 33.60 -6.28
C LEU A 33 15.38 32.89 -5.14
N GLY A 34 14.47 33.59 -4.45
CA GLY A 34 13.66 33.02 -3.38
C GLY A 34 12.79 31.88 -3.88
N TYR A 35 12.13 32.05 -5.03
CA TYR A 35 11.33 30.98 -5.64
C TYR A 35 12.16 29.76 -6.02
N ARG A 36 13.35 29.95 -6.64
CA ARG A 36 14.24 28.83 -6.99
C ARG A 36 14.70 28.06 -5.74
N SER A 37 15.11 28.78 -4.71
CA SER A 37 15.53 28.17 -3.44
C SER A 37 14.40 27.43 -2.74
N ALA A 38 13.23 28.08 -2.59
CA ALA A 38 12.07 27.45 -1.98
C ALA A 38 11.60 26.21 -2.76
N ARG A 39 11.56 26.30 -4.10
CA ARG A 39 11.21 25.15 -4.95
C ARG A 39 12.15 23.98 -4.75
N ALA A 40 13.47 24.20 -4.71
CA ALA A 40 14.45 23.16 -4.50
C ALA A 40 14.27 22.50 -3.12
N THR A 41 14.16 23.31 -2.06
CA THR A 41 14.02 22.82 -0.67
C THR A 41 12.71 22.07 -0.46
N LEU A 42 11.59 22.60 -0.94
CA LEU A 42 10.28 21.96 -0.78
C LEU A 42 10.19 20.67 -1.58
N ARG A 43 10.75 20.66 -2.82
CA ARG A 43 10.82 19.43 -3.62
C ARG A 43 11.67 18.38 -2.93
N GLU A 44 12.85 18.73 -2.47
CA GLU A 44 13.74 17.81 -1.75
C GLU A 44 13.08 17.28 -0.47
N GLY A 45 12.38 18.15 0.27
CA GLY A 45 11.62 17.77 1.46
C GLY A 45 10.54 16.73 1.16
N ALA A 46 9.73 16.94 0.10
CA ALA A 46 8.70 15.99 -0.32
C ALA A 46 9.29 14.63 -0.75
N LEU A 47 10.41 14.64 -1.49
CA LEU A 47 11.11 13.43 -1.88
C LEU A 47 11.61 12.65 -0.66
N LYS A 48 12.33 13.30 0.24
CA LYS A 48 12.87 12.68 1.46
C LYS A 48 11.76 12.12 2.37
N GLN A 49 10.64 12.83 2.49
CA GLN A 49 9.49 12.36 3.26
C GLN A 49 8.91 11.09 2.68
N LEU A 50 8.68 11.04 1.37
CA LEU A 50 8.12 9.87 0.69
C LEU A 50 9.05 8.66 0.79
N GLU A 51 10.36 8.88 0.64
CA GLU A 51 11.39 7.86 0.82
C GLU A 51 11.42 7.33 2.26
N ALA A 52 11.36 8.22 3.25
CA ALA A 52 11.33 7.84 4.66
C ALA A 52 10.10 6.99 5.00
N VAL A 53 8.92 7.34 4.47
CA VAL A 53 7.71 6.52 4.62
C VAL A 53 7.91 5.14 4.03
N ARG A 54 8.39 5.04 2.78
CA ARG A 54 8.66 3.74 2.14
C ARG A 54 9.64 2.90 2.94
N HIS A 55 10.75 3.48 3.40
CA HIS A 55 11.74 2.76 4.20
C HIS A 55 11.17 2.29 5.54
N ALA A 56 10.40 3.13 6.23
CA ALA A 56 9.74 2.77 7.48
C ALA A 56 8.78 1.57 7.27
N LYS A 57 7.98 1.62 6.19
CA LYS A 57 7.07 0.52 5.84
C LYS A 57 7.81 -0.76 5.47
N SER A 58 8.87 -0.67 4.67
CA SER A 58 9.72 -1.82 4.33
C SER A 58 10.35 -2.45 5.58
N SER A 59 10.81 -1.63 6.53
CA SER A 59 11.39 -2.11 7.78
C SER A 59 10.34 -2.78 8.68
N ALA A 60 9.14 -2.19 8.80
CA ALA A 60 8.04 -2.77 9.56
C ALA A 60 7.58 -4.12 8.99
N LEU A 61 7.46 -4.23 7.66
CA LEU A 61 7.13 -5.48 6.98
C LEU A 61 8.22 -6.54 7.18
N ARG A 62 9.49 -6.16 7.08
CA ARG A 62 10.61 -7.08 7.33
C ARG A 62 10.60 -7.60 8.77
N ALA A 63 10.34 -6.73 9.73
CA ALA A 63 10.21 -7.13 11.14
C ALA A 63 9.02 -8.08 11.35
N MET A 64 7.87 -7.79 10.74
CA MET A 64 6.69 -8.66 10.78
C MET A 64 6.97 -10.04 10.19
N LEU A 65 7.59 -10.11 9.00
CA LEU A 65 7.94 -11.37 8.34
C LEU A 65 8.97 -12.17 9.14
N THR A 66 9.93 -11.50 9.76
CA THR A 66 10.91 -12.14 10.66
C THR A 66 10.24 -12.69 11.92
N ALA A 67 9.31 -11.96 12.51
CA ALA A 67 8.51 -12.43 13.64
C ALA A 67 7.66 -13.65 13.24
N LEU A 68 7.03 -13.63 12.07
CA LEU A 68 6.28 -14.76 11.52
C LEU A 68 7.17 -16.01 11.36
N ARG A 69 8.37 -15.84 10.80
CA ARG A 69 9.35 -16.93 10.71
C ARG A 69 9.64 -17.54 12.08
N ASN A 70 10.00 -16.70 13.05
CA ASN A 70 10.34 -17.16 14.39
C ASN A 70 9.16 -17.87 15.07
N GLN A 71 7.94 -17.39 14.87
CA GLN A 71 6.73 -17.99 15.42
C GLN A 71 6.45 -19.38 14.81
N VAL A 72 6.55 -19.52 13.48
CA VAL A 72 6.29 -20.82 12.84
C VAL A 72 7.35 -21.84 13.20
N GLN A 73 8.63 -21.45 13.27
CA GLN A 73 9.72 -22.34 13.69
C GLN A 73 9.56 -22.79 15.14
N ALA A 74 9.29 -21.85 16.06
CA ALA A 74 9.05 -22.19 17.46
C ALA A 74 7.84 -23.13 17.66
N LEU A 75 6.81 -22.95 16.83
CA LEU A 75 5.62 -23.80 16.90
C LEU A 75 5.90 -25.18 16.30
N SER A 76 6.62 -25.28 15.16
CA SER A 76 6.95 -26.57 14.53
C SER A 76 7.88 -27.44 15.39
N ASP A 77 8.74 -26.82 16.19
CA ASP A 77 9.63 -27.50 17.14
C ASP A 77 8.95 -27.85 18.47
N SER A 78 7.74 -27.35 18.71
CA SER A 78 7.03 -27.61 19.97
C SER A 78 6.57 -29.06 20.07
N GLN A 79 6.76 -29.67 21.27
CA GLN A 79 6.36 -31.07 21.52
C GLN A 79 4.88 -31.32 21.17
N ILE A 80 4.01 -30.33 21.40
CA ILE A 80 2.58 -30.48 21.08
C ILE A 80 2.34 -30.65 19.59
N VAL A 81 3.08 -29.96 18.72
CA VAL A 81 2.95 -30.08 17.26
C VAL A 81 3.53 -31.43 16.80
N VAL A 82 4.67 -31.86 17.33
CA VAL A 82 5.25 -33.17 17.04
C VAL A 82 4.30 -34.29 17.43
N ASP A 83 3.82 -34.30 18.68
CA ASP A 83 2.92 -35.35 19.19
C ASP A 83 1.58 -35.37 18.45
N SER A 84 1.01 -34.19 18.18
CA SER A 84 -0.26 -34.11 17.42
C SER A 84 -0.09 -34.60 15.99
N THR A 85 1.03 -34.27 15.33
CA THR A 85 1.30 -34.72 13.96
C THR A 85 1.38 -36.25 13.88
N LEU A 86 2.12 -36.88 14.81
CA LEU A 86 2.22 -38.34 14.88
C LEU A 86 0.85 -38.97 15.14
N ALA A 87 0.08 -38.44 16.11
CA ALA A 87 -1.21 -38.98 16.48
C ALA A 87 -2.24 -38.83 15.33
N PHE A 88 -2.30 -37.64 14.69
CA PHE A 88 -3.17 -37.43 13.52
C PHE A 88 -2.74 -38.33 12.34
N ARG A 89 -1.45 -38.49 12.07
CA ARG A 89 -0.95 -39.38 11.02
C ARG A 89 -1.43 -40.81 11.20
N GLN A 90 -1.31 -41.35 12.43
CA GLN A 90 -1.77 -42.72 12.75
C GLN A 90 -3.28 -42.85 12.62
N SER A 91 -4.05 -41.94 13.20
CA SER A 91 -5.50 -41.99 13.17
C SER A 91 -6.08 -41.71 11.78
N PHE A 92 -5.46 -40.80 10.99
CA PHE A 92 -5.81 -40.57 9.59
C PHE A 92 -5.60 -41.82 8.73
N ALA A 93 -4.49 -42.53 8.90
CA ALA A 93 -4.23 -43.78 8.19
C ALA A 93 -5.32 -44.84 8.43
N ALA A 94 -5.89 -44.87 9.64
CA ALA A 94 -7.02 -45.77 9.97
C ALA A 94 -8.33 -45.39 9.24
N THR A 95 -8.47 -44.18 8.71
CA THR A 95 -9.66 -43.78 7.94
C THR A 95 -9.64 -44.22 6.48
N ARG A 96 -8.49 -44.64 5.93
CA ARG A 96 -8.33 -44.94 4.48
C ARG A 96 -9.26 -46.02 3.94
N ASN A 97 -9.70 -46.92 4.80
CA ASN A 97 -10.63 -48.00 4.43
C ASN A 97 -12.09 -47.65 4.74
N GLN A 98 -12.36 -46.49 5.34
CA GLN A 98 -13.71 -46.06 5.59
C GLN A 98 -14.42 -45.60 4.31
N ARG A 99 -15.72 -45.82 4.27
CA ARG A 99 -16.57 -45.41 3.13
C ARG A 99 -17.84 -44.80 3.67
N LEU A 100 -18.28 -43.74 3.05
CA LEU A 100 -19.59 -43.14 3.34
C LEU A 100 -20.71 -44.00 2.79
N ALA A 101 -21.81 -44.05 3.55
CA ALA A 101 -23.09 -44.51 2.98
C ALA A 101 -23.57 -43.52 1.91
N PRO A 102 -24.40 -43.99 0.94
CA PRO A 102 -24.87 -43.15 -0.18
C PRO A 102 -25.55 -41.84 0.31
N ASP A 103 -26.32 -41.91 1.35
CA ASP A 103 -27.00 -40.74 1.96
C ASP A 103 -26.01 -39.76 2.59
N GLN A 104 -24.95 -40.26 3.21
CA GLN A 104 -23.87 -39.43 3.77
C GLN A 104 -23.08 -38.71 2.67
N LEU A 105 -22.76 -39.41 1.59
CA LEU A 105 -22.09 -38.83 0.42
C LEU A 105 -22.98 -37.75 -0.23
N GLN A 106 -24.28 -37.99 -0.30
CA GLN A 106 -25.21 -36.97 -0.79
C GLN A 106 -25.24 -35.73 0.12
N ARG A 107 -25.23 -35.90 1.44
CA ARG A 107 -25.18 -34.76 2.38
C ARG A 107 -23.85 -34.00 2.27
N LEU A 108 -22.73 -34.69 2.04
CA LEU A 108 -21.45 -34.00 1.76
C LEU A 108 -21.55 -33.16 0.48
N ARG A 109 -22.12 -33.68 -0.61
CA ARG A 109 -22.36 -32.93 -1.84
C ARG A 109 -23.27 -31.73 -1.61
N GLN A 110 -24.32 -31.88 -0.83
CA GLN A 110 -25.22 -30.78 -0.46
C GLN A 110 -24.50 -29.69 0.32
N PHE A 111 -23.60 -30.03 1.27
CA PHE A 111 -22.78 -29.05 1.97
C PHE A 111 -21.97 -28.19 0.97
N TYR A 112 -21.33 -28.80 0.00
CA TYR A 112 -20.61 -28.04 -1.03
C TYR A 112 -21.55 -27.17 -1.87
N GLN A 113 -22.67 -27.70 -2.32
CA GLN A 113 -23.62 -26.98 -3.19
C GLN A 113 -24.37 -25.86 -2.47
N GLU A 114 -24.71 -26.03 -1.22
CA GLU A 114 -25.61 -25.12 -0.49
C GLU A 114 -24.86 -24.17 0.46
N GLN A 115 -23.67 -24.55 0.93
CA GLN A 115 -22.90 -23.72 1.86
C GLN A 115 -21.61 -23.17 1.22
N PHE A 116 -20.76 -24.00 0.64
CA PHE A 116 -19.46 -23.54 0.14
C PHE A 116 -19.56 -22.78 -1.18
N LEU A 117 -20.15 -23.37 -2.23
CA LEU A 117 -20.17 -22.77 -3.57
C LEU A 117 -20.92 -21.43 -3.62
N PRO A 118 -22.06 -21.24 -2.90
CA PRO A 118 -22.72 -19.93 -2.85
C PRO A 118 -21.86 -18.85 -2.19
N GLU A 119 -21.11 -19.18 -1.13
CA GLU A 119 -20.21 -18.22 -0.48
C GLU A 119 -19.02 -17.89 -1.41
N LEU A 120 -18.41 -18.88 -2.05
CA LEU A 120 -17.35 -18.67 -3.03
C LEU A 120 -17.81 -17.81 -4.22
N ALA A 121 -19.05 -17.98 -4.68
CA ALA A 121 -19.62 -17.21 -5.79
C ALA A 121 -19.80 -15.71 -5.45
N LYS A 122 -19.86 -15.33 -4.16
CA LYS A 122 -19.95 -13.92 -3.75
C LYS A 122 -18.66 -13.16 -4.02
N THR A 123 -17.52 -13.82 -3.97
CA THR A 123 -16.19 -13.23 -4.07
C THR A 123 -15.50 -13.48 -5.42
N ARG A 124 -16.04 -14.38 -6.24
CA ARG A 124 -15.42 -14.80 -7.51
C ARG A 124 -16.34 -14.55 -8.71
N VAL A 125 -15.76 -14.08 -9.82
CA VAL A 125 -16.46 -14.01 -11.10
C VAL A 125 -16.53 -15.41 -11.73
N GLY A 126 -17.68 -15.74 -12.31
CA GLY A 126 -17.99 -17.06 -12.86
C GLY A 126 -18.75 -17.95 -11.87
N THR A 127 -19.24 -19.07 -12.34
CA THR A 127 -19.96 -20.05 -11.53
C THR A 127 -18.99 -21.14 -11.11
N PRO A 128 -18.70 -21.31 -9.81
CA PRO A 128 -17.84 -22.41 -9.35
C PRO A 128 -18.54 -23.76 -9.59
N VAL A 129 -17.76 -24.75 -10.00
CA VAL A 129 -18.25 -26.10 -10.36
C VAL A 129 -17.90 -27.07 -9.24
N LEU A 130 -18.88 -27.84 -8.78
CA LEU A 130 -18.74 -28.75 -7.62
C LEU A 130 -17.55 -29.71 -7.76
N GLU A 131 -17.40 -30.32 -8.92
CA GLU A 131 -16.40 -31.36 -9.21
C GLU A 131 -14.95 -30.84 -9.07
N GLN A 132 -14.74 -29.53 -9.12
CA GLN A 132 -13.42 -28.92 -8.93
C GLN A 132 -12.95 -28.90 -7.47
N TYR A 133 -13.88 -29.06 -6.52
CA TYR A 133 -13.61 -28.88 -5.09
C TYR A 133 -13.93 -30.11 -4.25
N LEU A 134 -14.80 -31.01 -4.78
CA LEU A 134 -15.19 -32.19 -4.05
C LEU A 134 -14.01 -33.18 -3.98
N PRO A 135 -13.62 -33.68 -2.79
CA PRO A 135 -12.58 -34.68 -2.68
C PRO A 135 -13.02 -36.02 -3.26
N GLU A 136 -12.09 -36.73 -3.89
CA GLU A 136 -12.34 -38.02 -4.49
C GLU A 136 -11.97 -39.19 -3.60
N GLY A 137 -11.01 -38.97 -2.69
CA GLY A 137 -10.51 -40.00 -1.79
C GLY A 137 -11.52 -40.39 -0.69
N PRO A 138 -11.64 -41.69 -0.38
CA PRO A 138 -12.62 -42.14 0.62
C PRO A 138 -12.34 -41.62 2.04
N ALA A 139 -11.09 -41.55 2.46
CA ALA A 139 -10.70 -40.97 3.75
C ALA A 139 -11.06 -39.49 3.85
N GLU A 140 -10.80 -38.75 2.75
CA GLU A 140 -11.13 -37.33 2.63
C GLU A 140 -12.63 -37.09 2.75
N GLN A 141 -13.43 -37.82 1.95
CA GLN A 141 -14.88 -37.74 1.99
C GLN A 141 -15.43 -38.09 3.38
N TRP A 142 -14.89 -39.14 4.01
CA TRP A 142 -15.35 -39.60 5.30
C TRP A 142 -15.07 -38.56 6.41
N LEU A 143 -13.85 -38.04 6.47
CA LEU A 143 -13.51 -36.99 7.45
C LEU A 143 -14.28 -35.69 7.18
N GLN A 144 -14.38 -35.25 5.93
CA GLN A 144 -15.13 -34.05 5.59
C GLN A 144 -16.62 -34.16 5.87
N TYR A 145 -17.20 -35.34 5.70
CA TYR A 145 -18.59 -35.54 6.07
C TYR A 145 -18.82 -35.19 7.55
N PHE A 146 -18.05 -35.76 8.47
CA PHE A 146 -18.25 -35.58 9.91
C PHE A 146 -17.83 -34.19 10.40
N TYR A 147 -16.74 -33.64 9.86
CA TYR A 147 -16.22 -32.36 10.33
C TYR A 147 -16.77 -31.14 9.61
N LEU A 148 -17.31 -31.29 8.40
CA LEU A 148 -17.89 -30.20 7.62
C LEU A 148 -19.40 -30.35 7.43
N ALA A 149 -19.88 -31.44 6.81
CA ALA A 149 -21.27 -31.57 6.41
C ALA A 149 -22.20 -31.85 7.61
N ASP A 150 -21.81 -32.76 8.50
CA ASP A 150 -22.58 -33.13 9.72
C ASP A 150 -22.30 -32.21 10.92
N ASN A 151 -21.30 -31.34 10.82
CA ASN A 151 -20.98 -30.34 11.80
C ASN A 151 -22.04 -29.24 11.84
N GLN A 152 -22.78 -29.15 12.95
CA GLN A 152 -23.91 -28.24 13.12
C GLN A 152 -23.54 -26.76 13.32
N ASN A 153 -22.23 -26.45 13.49
CA ASN A 153 -21.78 -25.07 13.57
C ASN A 153 -21.97 -24.37 12.22
N PRO A 154 -22.22 -23.04 12.20
CA PRO A 154 -22.26 -22.27 10.96
C PRO A 154 -21.02 -22.46 10.09
N TYR A 155 -21.12 -22.22 8.78
CA TYR A 155 -20.05 -22.43 7.81
C TYR A 155 -18.71 -21.78 8.24
N ASN A 156 -18.76 -20.55 8.73
CA ASN A 156 -17.57 -19.78 9.18
C ASN A 156 -17.15 -20.07 10.64
N GLN A 157 -17.74 -21.09 11.29
CA GLN A 157 -17.47 -21.46 12.67
C GLN A 157 -17.26 -22.96 12.85
N LYS A 158 -16.95 -23.68 11.78
CA LYS A 158 -16.71 -25.14 11.81
C LYS A 158 -15.61 -25.54 12.79
N ARG A 159 -14.65 -24.64 13.04
CA ARG A 159 -13.59 -24.77 14.07
C ARG A 159 -14.09 -24.97 15.50
N ASN A 160 -15.35 -24.63 15.80
CA ASN A 160 -15.90 -24.79 17.15
C ASN A 160 -16.27 -26.25 17.47
N LEU A 161 -16.23 -27.17 16.48
CA LEU A 161 -16.45 -28.59 16.71
C LEU A 161 -15.25 -29.20 17.45
N VAL A 162 -15.48 -29.64 18.68
CA VAL A 162 -14.46 -30.33 19.49
C VAL A 162 -14.51 -31.83 19.25
N SER A 163 -15.71 -32.41 19.14
CA SER A 163 -15.95 -33.83 18.96
C SER A 163 -16.95 -34.11 17.86
N ALA A 164 -16.62 -35.03 16.98
CA ALA A 164 -17.50 -35.58 15.97
C ALA A 164 -17.87 -37.04 16.31
N PRO A 165 -19.03 -37.58 15.87
CA PRO A 165 -19.46 -38.95 16.21
C PRO A 165 -18.68 -40.01 15.41
N LEU A 166 -17.37 -40.13 15.66
CA LEU A 166 -16.42 -40.97 14.96
C LEU A 166 -15.78 -41.99 15.89
N GLU A 167 -16.47 -43.05 16.24
CA GLU A 167 -15.94 -44.03 17.20
C GLU A 167 -14.91 -45.02 16.61
N SER A 168 -14.90 -45.25 15.29
CA SER A 168 -14.23 -46.40 14.69
C SER A 168 -12.75 -46.22 14.35
N THR A 169 -12.20 -45.00 14.32
CA THR A 169 -10.83 -44.73 13.81
C THR A 169 -9.89 -44.12 14.82
N GLY A 170 -10.40 -43.70 15.98
CA GLY A 170 -9.61 -42.96 16.96
C GLY A 170 -9.29 -41.52 16.54
N TYR A 171 -9.65 -41.06 15.33
CA TYR A 171 -9.35 -39.71 14.86
C TYR A 171 -10.02 -38.65 15.74
N ASP A 172 -11.26 -38.86 16.14
CA ASP A 172 -11.96 -37.92 17.00
C ASP A 172 -11.36 -37.81 18.40
N ALA A 173 -10.87 -38.89 18.98
CA ALA A 173 -10.17 -38.86 20.26
C ALA A 173 -8.88 -38.01 20.19
N VAL A 174 -8.12 -38.14 19.09
CA VAL A 174 -6.96 -37.30 18.81
C VAL A 174 -7.37 -35.85 18.61
N HIS A 175 -8.44 -35.61 17.87
CA HIS A 175 -8.99 -34.28 17.66
C HIS A 175 -9.40 -33.61 18.99
N GLN A 176 -10.17 -34.28 19.83
CA GLN A 176 -10.56 -33.77 21.15
C GLN A 176 -9.35 -33.41 22.02
N GLN A 177 -8.28 -34.19 21.96
CA GLN A 177 -7.07 -33.97 22.73
C GLN A 177 -6.28 -32.73 22.28
N TYR A 178 -6.10 -32.54 20.97
CA TYR A 178 -5.19 -31.53 20.43
C TYR A 178 -5.86 -30.29 19.89
N HIS A 179 -7.07 -30.39 19.35
CA HIS A 179 -7.77 -29.26 18.72
C HIS A 179 -7.92 -28.03 19.63
N PRO A 180 -8.34 -28.14 20.91
CA PRO A 180 -8.50 -26.96 21.76
C PRO A 180 -7.17 -26.18 21.96
N ARG A 181 -6.04 -26.89 21.95
CA ARG A 181 -4.70 -26.29 22.13
C ARG A 181 -4.23 -25.61 20.86
N LEU A 182 -4.40 -26.27 19.70
CA LEU A 182 -4.06 -25.71 18.40
C LEU A 182 -4.97 -24.52 18.04
N LEU A 183 -6.27 -24.59 18.33
CA LEU A 183 -7.20 -23.46 18.22
C LEU A 183 -6.76 -22.28 19.10
N ARG A 184 -6.35 -22.57 20.35
CA ARG A 184 -5.82 -21.51 21.22
C ARG A 184 -4.54 -20.89 20.68
N ALA A 185 -3.65 -21.67 20.08
CA ALA A 185 -2.44 -21.17 19.46
C ALA A 185 -2.77 -20.28 18.25
N SER A 186 -3.68 -20.70 17.35
CA SER A 186 -4.10 -19.88 16.20
C SER A 186 -4.66 -18.53 16.66
N GLN A 187 -5.49 -18.51 17.70
CA GLN A 187 -6.08 -17.29 18.25
C GLN A 187 -5.04 -16.36 18.89
N LEU A 188 -4.08 -16.91 19.67
CA LEU A 188 -3.05 -16.13 20.35
C LEU A 188 -2.07 -15.48 19.35
N PHE A 189 -1.69 -16.22 18.33
CA PHE A 189 -0.79 -15.74 17.28
C PHE A 189 -1.53 -15.06 16.12
N GLN A 190 -2.86 -15.08 16.15
CA GLN A 190 -3.73 -14.46 15.14
C GLN A 190 -3.49 -15.03 13.73
N PHE A 191 -3.30 -16.33 13.60
CA PHE A 191 -3.31 -17.01 12.31
C PHE A 191 -4.73 -17.35 11.90
N ASP A 192 -4.99 -17.27 10.61
CA ASP A 192 -6.30 -17.65 10.06
C ASP A 192 -6.49 -19.16 10.16
N ASP A 193 -5.46 -19.95 9.86
CA ASP A 193 -5.50 -21.39 10.09
C ASP A 193 -4.11 -21.95 10.47
N ILE A 194 -4.12 -23.14 11.07
CA ILE A 194 -2.96 -24.00 11.31
C ILE A 194 -3.26 -25.36 10.67
N LEU A 195 -2.43 -25.76 9.68
CA LEU A 195 -2.54 -27.05 9.02
C LEU A 195 -1.35 -27.93 9.41
N LEU A 196 -1.60 -29.22 9.60
CA LEU A 196 -0.59 -30.27 9.72
C LEU A 196 -0.65 -31.14 8.47
N VAL A 197 0.44 -31.19 7.72
CA VAL A 197 0.53 -31.94 6.45
C VAL A 197 1.52 -33.07 6.64
N ASP A 198 1.16 -34.29 6.21
CA ASP A 198 2.04 -35.47 6.23
C ASP A 198 3.19 -35.30 5.23
N ALA A 199 4.42 -35.52 5.68
CA ALA A 199 5.60 -35.38 4.82
C ALA A 199 5.77 -36.53 3.80
N GLU A 200 5.15 -37.67 4.01
CA GLU A 200 5.26 -38.84 3.12
C GLU A 200 4.12 -38.90 2.10
N THR A 201 2.88 -38.60 2.54
CA THR A 201 1.69 -38.75 1.69
C THR A 201 1.17 -37.43 1.13
N LEU A 202 1.55 -36.30 1.71
CA LEU A 202 1.04 -34.96 1.40
C LEU A 202 -0.47 -34.78 1.73
N ASP A 203 -1.02 -35.65 2.57
CA ASP A 203 -2.36 -35.51 3.12
C ASP A 203 -2.38 -34.35 4.15
N ILE A 204 -3.39 -33.49 4.09
CA ILE A 204 -3.67 -32.51 5.14
C ILE A 204 -4.32 -33.28 6.30
N LEU A 205 -3.50 -33.62 7.29
CA LEU A 205 -3.92 -34.43 8.44
C LEU A 205 -4.91 -33.72 9.33
N TYR A 206 -4.78 -32.39 9.44
CA TYR A 206 -5.55 -31.56 10.37
C TYR A 206 -5.55 -30.10 9.90
N THR A 207 -6.65 -29.39 10.15
CA THR A 207 -6.74 -27.92 10.11
C THR A 207 -7.49 -27.41 11.34
N VAL A 208 -7.26 -26.17 11.77
CA VAL A 208 -8.03 -25.55 12.85
C VAL A 208 -9.40 -25.14 12.34
N GLU A 209 -9.45 -24.41 11.20
CA GLU A 209 -10.68 -23.78 10.68
C GLU A 209 -11.67 -24.79 10.10
N LYS A 210 -11.22 -25.96 9.65
CA LYS A 210 -12.07 -26.93 8.95
C LYS A 210 -12.70 -26.34 7.69
N GLN A 211 -11.85 -25.78 6.82
CA GLN A 211 -12.24 -25.36 5.48
C GLN A 211 -12.22 -26.57 4.51
N THR A 212 -12.53 -26.34 3.23
CA THR A 212 -12.71 -27.44 2.26
C THR A 212 -11.42 -28.15 1.87
N GLU A 213 -10.24 -27.63 2.19
CA GLU A 213 -8.95 -28.31 2.05
C GLU A 213 -8.71 -29.37 3.15
N PHE A 214 -9.45 -29.31 4.26
CA PHE A 214 -9.31 -30.28 5.36
C PHE A 214 -9.40 -31.71 4.85
N ALA A 215 -8.47 -32.54 5.27
CA ALA A 215 -8.30 -33.94 4.89
C ALA A 215 -7.99 -34.19 3.41
N THR A 216 -7.82 -33.16 2.55
CA THR A 216 -7.47 -33.38 1.13
C THR A 216 -5.97 -33.64 0.95
N ASN A 217 -5.60 -34.18 -0.22
CA ASN A 217 -4.23 -34.46 -0.59
C ASN A 217 -3.66 -33.33 -1.45
N LEU A 218 -2.49 -32.79 -1.08
CA LEU A 218 -1.84 -31.71 -1.82
C LEU A 218 -1.09 -32.14 -3.09
N ASP A 219 -1.05 -33.43 -3.40
CA ASP A 219 -0.46 -33.93 -4.65
C ASP A 219 -1.52 -34.26 -5.70
N THR A 220 -2.62 -34.86 -5.29
CA THR A 220 -3.64 -35.40 -6.19
C THR A 220 -5.03 -34.77 -6.00
N GLY A 221 -5.28 -34.11 -4.86
CA GLY A 221 -6.59 -33.57 -4.52
C GLY A 221 -6.92 -32.23 -5.20
N PRO A 222 -8.08 -31.66 -4.85
CA PRO A 222 -8.62 -30.45 -5.48
C PRO A 222 -7.69 -29.23 -5.42
N TYR A 223 -6.80 -29.18 -4.42
CA TYR A 223 -5.88 -28.05 -4.19
C TYR A 223 -4.42 -28.33 -4.55
N SER A 224 -4.17 -29.41 -5.34
CA SER A 224 -2.82 -29.84 -5.77
C SER A 224 -2.08 -28.84 -6.68
N ASN A 225 -2.82 -27.92 -7.32
CA ASN A 225 -2.27 -26.88 -8.21
C ASN A 225 -2.10 -25.51 -7.53
N THR A 226 -2.23 -25.41 -6.20
CA THR A 226 -2.07 -24.17 -5.46
C THR A 226 -0.59 -23.85 -5.18
N LEU A 227 -0.28 -22.59 -4.88
CA LEU A 227 1.04 -22.18 -4.41
C LEU A 227 1.38 -22.85 -3.07
N LEU A 228 0.37 -23.08 -2.21
CA LEU A 228 0.52 -23.88 -0.99
C LEU A 228 1.05 -25.27 -1.31
N ALA A 229 0.42 -26.00 -2.21
CA ALA A 229 0.86 -27.35 -2.61
C ALA A 229 2.29 -27.34 -3.17
N ALA A 230 2.61 -26.36 -4.02
CA ALA A 230 3.97 -26.19 -4.56
C ALA A 230 4.99 -25.86 -3.44
N GLY A 231 4.59 -25.11 -2.44
CA GLY A 231 5.38 -24.79 -1.26
C GLY A 231 5.69 -26.04 -0.42
N VAL A 232 4.66 -26.82 -0.10
CA VAL A 232 4.76 -28.08 0.65
C VAL A 232 5.63 -29.09 -0.09
N LYS A 233 5.43 -29.30 -1.39
CA LYS A 233 6.27 -30.19 -2.24
C LYS A 233 7.76 -29.81 -2.25
N LYS A 234 8.08 -28.55 -2.00
CA LYS A 234 9.47 -28.11 -1.81
C LYS A 234 9.95 -28.36 -0.38
N MET A 235 9.07 -28.14 0.61
CA MET A 235 9.41 -28.26 2.04
C MET A 235 9.62 -29.70 2.50
N ILE A 236 9.01 -30.72 1.87
CA ILE A 236 9.30 -32.14 2.16
C ILE A 236 10.75 -32.55 1.85
N LYS A 237 11.52 -31.69 1.19
CA LYS A 237 12.96 -31.89 0.94
C LYS A 237 13.82 -31.23 2.01
N ALA A 238 13.22 -30.64 3.02
CA ALA A 238 13.90 -30.00 4.14
C ALA A 238 14.82 -31.01 4.84
N ARG A 239 16.00 -30.54 5.21
CA ARG A 239 17.02 -31.33 5.94
C ARG A 239 17.32 -30.74 7.30
N ASP A 240 16.92 -29.50 7.54
CA ASP A 240 17.18 -28.76 8.75
C ASP A 240 15.84 -28.33 9.38
N ARG A 241 15.80 -28.29 10.73
CA ARG A 241 14.68 -27.74 11.49
C ARG A 241 14.47 -26.25 11.25
N ASP A 242 15.56 -25.55 10.91
CA ASP A 242 15.55 -24.12 10.61
C ASP A 242 15.07 -23.79 9.19
N ASP A 243 14.79 -24.82 8.36
CA ASP A 243 14.21 -24.61 7.06
C ASP A 243 12.85 -23.90 7.19
N PHE A 244 12.67 -22.88 6.39
CA PHE A 244 11.49 -22.04 6.42
C PHE A 244 11.12 -21.61 5.02
N LYS A 245 9.83 -21.43 4.77
CA LYS A 245 9.35 -20.90 3.49
C LYS A 245 8.11 -20.06 3.66
N ILE A 246 8.10 -18.89 3.04
CA ILE A 246 6.87 -18.11 2.82
C ILE A 246 6.36 -18.38 1.42
N VAL A 247 5.07 -18.71 1.33
CA VAL A 247 4.30 -18.79 0.09
C VAL A 247 3.54 -17.47 -0.07
N ASP A 248 3.71 -16.85 -1.23
CA ASP A 248 3.07 -15.57 -1.57
C ASP A 248 1.54 -15.70 -1.63
N PHE A 249 0.84 -14.58 -1.58
CA PHE A 249 -0.61 -14.55 -1.65
C PHE A 249 -1.12 -15.12 -2.98
N GLU A 250 -2.13 -15.98 -2.85
CA GLU A 250 -2.92 -16.50 -3.97
C GLU A 250 -4.41 -16.41 -3.65
N PRO A 251 -5.30 -16.32 -4.66
CA PRO A 251 -6.73 -16.50 -4.44
C PRO A 251 -7.01 -17.93 -3.99
N TYR A 252 -7.20 -18.13 -2.68
CA TYR A 252 -7.33 -19.44 -2.06
C TYR A 252 -8.80 -19.84 -1.92
N ALA A 253 -9.25 -20.84 -2.69
CA ALA A 253 -10.65 -21.21 -2.74
C ALA A 253 -11.24 -21.64 -1.40
N PRO A 254 -10.54 -22.41 -0.52
CA PRO A 254 -11.05 -22.73 0.81
C PRO A 254 -11.37 -21.49 1.66
N ALA A 255 -10.55 -20.43 1.54
CA ALA A 255 -10.81 -19.11 2.14
C ALA A 255 -11.68 -18.23 1.24
N LEU A 256 -12.63 -18.83 0.50
CA LEU A 256 -13.58 -18.15 -0.36
C LEU A 256 -12.93 -17.28 -1.45
N GLY A 257 -11.75 -17.67 -1.95
CA GLY A 257 -11.05 -16.98 -3.02
C GLY A 257 -10.37 -15.68 -2.61
N LEU A 258 -10.26 -15.41 -1.32
CA LEU A 258 -9.49 -14.28 -0.80
C LEU A 258 -7.98 -14.53 -0.95
N GLY A 259 -7.19 -13.47 -0.92
CA GLY A 259 -5.75 -13.55 -1.01
C GLY A 259 -5.13 -14.06 0.29
N GLU A 260 -4.69 -15.31 0.29
CA GLU A 260 -4.06 -15.98 1.42
C GLU A 260 -2.59 -16.29 1.15
N GLY A 261 -1.76 -16.11 2.17
CA GLY A 261 -0.37 -16.49 2.18
C GLY A 261 -0.10 -17.55 3.23
N PHE A 262 1.02 -18.29 3.08
CA PHE A 262 1.34 -19.38 3.98
C PHE A 262 2.79 -19.32 4.44
N ALA A 263 3.01 -19.63 5.72
CA ALA A 263 4.33 -19.81 6.30
C ALA A 263 4.51 -21.30 6.65
N LEU A 264 5.56 -21.92 6.12
CA LEU A 264 5.82 -23.34 6.21
C LEU A 264 7.09 -23.59 6.99
N SER A 265 7.05 -24.59 7.89
CA SER A 265 8.21 -25.10 8.60
C SER A 265 8.13 -26.63 8.71
N PRO A 266 9.25 -27.36 8.59
CA PRO A 266 9.24 -28.81 8.74
C PRO A 266 9.02 -29.21 10.21
N ILE A 267 8.37 -30.35 10.43
CA ILE A 267 8.17 -30.96 11.74
C ILE A 267 9.02 -32.21 11.80
N PHE A 268 9.97 -32.24 12.75
CA PHE A 268 10.88 -33.38 12.95
C PHE A 268 10.61 -34.10 14.25
N ASP A 269 10.59 -35.44 14.20
CA ASP A 269 10.70 -36.31 15.35
C ASP A 269 12.12 -36.92 15.36
N GLY A 270 12.96 -36.45 16.25
CA GLY A 270 14.40 -36.75 16.20
C GLY A 270 15.00 -36.29 14.85
N PRO A 271 15.63 -37.17 14.07
CA PRO A 271 16.16 -36.86 12.74
C PRO A 271 15.13 -37.03 11.61
N LYS A 272 13.94 -37.57 11.88
CA LYS A 272 12.95 -37.91 10.88
C LYS A 272 12.01 -36.76 10.63
N LEU A 273 11.92 -36.31 9.38
CA LEU A 273 10.85 -35.39 8.92
C LEU A 273 9.52 -36.17 8.94
N ILE A 274 8.57 -35.73 9.76
CA ILE A 274 7.27 -36.37 9.94
C ILE A 274 6.11 -35.59 9.31
N GLY A 275 6.25 -34.27 9.19
CA GLY A 275 5.20 -33.42 8.65
C GLY A 275 5.70 -32.03 8.31
N ILE A 276 4.79 -31.21 7.79
CA ILE A 276 4.99 -29.79 7.53
C ILE A 276 3.91 -29.02 8.31
N LEU A 277 4.35 -28.09 9.14
CA LEU A 277 3.47 -27.10 9.75
C LEU A 277 3.21 -26.00 8.72
N VAL A 278 1.94 -25.68 8.52
CA VAL A 278 1.51 -24.59 7.67
C VAL A 278 0.69 -23.60 8.51
N LEU A 279 1.09 -22.33 8.52
CA LEU A 279 0.33 -21.26 9.12
C LEU A 279 -0.22 -20.38 8.01
N GLN A 280 -1.54 -20.27 7.93
CA GLN A 280 -2.24 -19.43 6.97
C GLN A 280 -2.42 -18.02 7.53
N PHE A 281 -2.22 -17.00 6.70
CA PHE A 281 -2.38 -15.61 7.08
C PHE A 281 -2.98 -14.79 5.93
N PRO A 282 -3.89 -13.83 6.23
CA PRO A 282 -4.57 -13.04 5.23
C PRO A 282 -3.72 -11.85 4.77
N SER A 283 -3.95 -11.39 3.55
CA SER A 283 -3.34 -10.17 3.02
C SER A 283 -3.72 -8.89 3.80
N SER A 284 -4.80 -8.94 4.59
CA SER A 284 -5.26 -7.83 5.43
C SER A 284 -4.23 -7.41 6.47
N LYS A 285 -3.51 -8.33 7.09
CA LYS A 285 -2.44 -8.03 8.07
C LYS A 285 -1.31 -7.19 7.47
N PHE A 286 -0.92 -7.51 6.25
CA PHE A 286 0.10 -6.74 5.52
C PHE A 286 -0.45 -5.40 5.06
N THR A 287 -1.72 -5.35 4.70
CA THR A 287 -2.44 -4.10 4.41
C THR A 287 -2.43 -3.17 5.61
N GLU A 288 -2.74 -3.64 6.82
CA GLU A 288 -2.70 -2.83 8.05
C GLU A 288 -1.33 -2.20 8.28
N VAL A 289 -0.25 -2.97 8.12
CA VAL A 289 1.12 -2.46 8.28
C VAL A 289 1.45 -1.44 7.21
N ILE A 290 1.21 -1.75 5.93
CA ILE A 290 1.61 -0.88 4.82
C ILE A 290 0.80 0.43 4.78
N THR A 291 -0.46 0.40 5.21
CA THR A 291 -1.34 1.57 5.26
C THR A 291 -1.29 2.35 6.58
N GLY A 292 -0.57 1.82 7.60
CA GLY A 292 -0.59 2.38 8.96
C GLY A 292 -1.99 2.35 9.58
N ASN A 293 -2.68 1.20 9.48
CA ASN A 293 -4.09 1.03 9.86
C ASN A 293 -5.00 2.05 9.17
N PHE A 294 -4.83 2.21 7.84
CA PHE A 294 -5.58 3.17 7.01
C PHE A 294 -5.37 4.65 7.42
N GLY A 295 -4.23 4.94 8.06
CA GLY A 295 -3.88 6.26 8.56
C GLY A 295 -2.98 7.08 7.61
N TRP A 296 -3.16 7.01 6.31
CA TRP A 296 -2.28 7.59 5.28
C TRP A 296 -1.89 9.06 5.52
N GLU A 297 -2.85 9.91 5.93
CA GLU A 297 -2.57 11.33 6.21
C GLU A 297 -1.62 11.50 7.41
N LYS A 298 -1.81 10.71 8.48
CA LYS A 298 -0.95 10.71 9.67
C LYS A 298 0.46 10.20 9.38
N GLU A 299 0.58 9.32 8.40
CA GLU A 299 1.84 8.77 7.92
C GLU A 299 2.58 9.73 6.96
N GLY A 300 2.00 10.89 6.68
CA GLY A 300 2.62 11.91 5.82
C GLY A 300 2.41 11.70 4.32
N LEU A 301 1.47 10.87 3.93
CA LEU A 301 1.10 10.61 2.53
C LEU A 301 0.02 11.57 1.99
N GLY A 302 -0.40 12.57 2.79
CA GLY A 302 -1.39 13.54 2.39
C GLY A 302 -2.79 12.94 2.16
N LYS A 303 -3.60 13.64 1.37
CA LYS A 303 -5.00 13.25 1.12
C LYS A 303 -5.17 12.22 0.00
N LYS A 304 -4.20 12.16 -0.95
CA LYS A 304 -4.29 11.33 -2.14
C LYS A 304 -3.09 10.39 -2.31
N GLY A 305 -2.17 10.37 -1.35
CA GLY A 305 -1.05 9.45 -1.39
C GLY A 305 -1.37 8.12 -0.72
N GLU A 306 -0.66 7.09 -1.10
CA GLU A 306 -0.79 5.74 -0.55
C GLU A 306 0.54 4.99 -0.54
N CYS A 307 0.60 3.92 0.24
CA CYS A 307 1.67 2.95 0.19
C CYS A 307 1.07 1.57 -0.04
N TYR A 308 1.64 0.78 -0.96
CA TYR A 308 1.12 -0.51 -1.36
C TYR A 308 2.23 -1.50 -1.76
N LEU A 309 1.85 -2.77 -1.83
CA LEU A 309 2.71 -3.88 -2.20
C LEU A 309 2.30 -4.47 -3.54
N VAL A 310 3.29 -4.85 -4.35
CA VAL A 310 3.09 -5.52 -5.63
C VAL A 310 3.94 -6.79 -5.70
N GLY A 311 3.34 -7.89 -6.14
CA GLY A 311 4.01 -9.17 -6.32
C GLY A 311 4.75 -9.30 -7.66
N PRO A 312 5.54 -10.37 -7.85
CA PRO A 312 6.33 -10.59 -9.07
C PRO A 312 5.48 -10.82 -10.33
N ASP A 313 4.21 -11.13 -10.17
CA ASP A 313 3.19 -11.19 -11.23
C ASP A 313 2.60 -9.82 -11.57
N TYR A 314 3.13 -8.76 -10.95
CA TYR A 314 2.66 -7.38 -11.04
C TYR A 314 1.27 -7.12 -10.46
N THR A 315 0.66 -8.04 -9.71
CA THR A 315 -0.60 -7.79 -9.02
C THR A 315 -0.37 -7.27 -7.59
N PHE A 316 -1.36 -6.51 -7.09
CA PHE A 316 -1.33 -5.99 -5.74
C PHE A 316 -1.25 -7.11 -4.70
N ARG A 317 -0.54 -6.84 -3.59
CA ARG A 317 -0.46 -7.68 -2.38
C ARG A 317 -1.05 -7.01 -1.15
N SER A 318 -1.51 -5.77 -1.29
CA SER A 318 -2.21 -5.00 -0.26
C SER A 318 -3.41 -4.27 -0.86
N ARG A 319 -4.33 -3.82 -0.03
CA ARG A 319 -5.49 -3.05 -0.50
C ARG A 319 -5.07 -1.64 -0.94
N SER A 320 -5.72 -1.12 -1.96
CA SER A 320 -5.59 0.28 -2.39
C SER A 320 -6.39 1.20 -1.47
N ARG A 321 -5.84 2.39 -1.19
CA ARG A 321 -6.52 3.45 -0.46
C ARG A 321 -7.86 3.80 -1.09
N PHE A 322 -7.89 4.01 -2.40
CA PHE A 322 -9.08 4.46 -3.12
C PHE A 322 -10.19 3.43 -3.11
N MET A 323 -9.83 2.13 -3.16
CA MET A 323 -10.79 1.05 -2.99
C MET A 323 -11.35 0.98 -1.57
N VAL A 324 -10.59 1.40 -0.56
CA VAL A 324 -11.04 1.44 0.85
C VAL A 324 -11.92 2.66 1.12
N GLU A 325 -11.50 3.85 0.64
CA GLU A 325 -12.19 5.12 0.94
C GLU A 325 -13.51 5.27 0.16
N ASP A 326 -13.51 4.94 -1.15
CA ASP A 326 -14.71 5.00 -2.00
C ASP A 326 -14.69 3.89 -3.06
N PRO A 327 -15.15 2.67 -2.72
CA PRO A 327 -15.17 1.53 -3.64
C PRO A 327 -15.95 1.79 -4.91
N LYS A 328 -17.06 2.54 -4.83
CA LYS A 328 -17.93 2.80 -5.99
C LYS A 328 -17.27 3.76 -6.98
N ALA A 329 -16.70 4.86 -6.48
CA ALA A 329 -15.98 5.81 -7.31
C ALA A 329 -14.76 5.15 -7.96
N PHE A 330 -14.01 4.35 -7.19
CA PHE A 330 -12.85 3.63 -7.69
C PHE A 330 -13.19 2.64 -8.82
N VAL A 331 -14.22 1.81 -8.64
CA VAL A 331 -14.69 0.87 -9.67
C VAL A 331 -15.15 1.62 -10.92
N ALA A 332 -15.87 2.74 -10.76
CA ALA A 332 -16.29 3.59 -11.89
C ALA A 332 -15.09 4.17 -12.65
N GLU A 333 -14.04 4.60 -11.95
CA GLU A 333 -12.79 5.09 -12.53
C GLU A 333 -12.09 4.01 -13.35
N LEU A 334 -11.92 2.80 -12.80
CA LEU A 334 -11.33 1.68 -13.54
C LEU A 334 -12.12 1.33 -14.83
N ARG A 335 -13.45 1.36 -14.75
CA ARG A 335 -14.32 1.15 -15.94
C ARG A 335 -14.12 2.26 -16.99
N SER A 336 -14.07 3.51 -16.59
CA SER A 336 -13.87 4.66 -17.49
C SER A 336 -12.54 4.59 -18.23
N ARG A 337 -11.52 3.99 -17.63
CA ARG A 337 -10.19 3.77 -18.19
C ARG A 337 -10.10 2.57 -19.14
N GLY A 338 -11.18 1.81 -19.29
CA GLY A 338 -11.20 0.64 -20.16
C GLY A 338 -10.45 -0.57 -19.59
N ILE A 339 -10.28 -0.65 -18.28
CA ILE A 339 -9.77 -1.87 -17.63
C ILE A 339 -10.71 -3.02 -17.95
N ASN A 340 -10.16 -4.20 -18.19
CA ASN A 340 -10.94 -5.38 -18.59
C ASN A 340 -12.12 -5.59 -17.62
N LYS A 341 -13.32 -5.76 -18.21
CA LYS A 341 -14.56 -5.89 -17.45
C LYS A 341 -14.49 -7.01 -16.41
N SER A 342 -13.92 -8.18 -16.76
CA SER A 342 -13.80 -9.31 -15.84
C SER A 342 -12.93 -8.97 -14.61
N ILE A 343 -11.85 -8.19 -14.80
CA ILE A 343 -10.99 -7.71 -13.72
C ILE A 343 -11.76 -6.76 -12.80
N VAL A 344 -12.49 -5.79 -13.39
CA VAL A 344 -13.26 -4.81 -12.61
C VAL A 344 -14.41 -5.49 -11.86
N ASP A 345 -15.13 -6.39 -12.49
CA ASP A 345 -16.19 -7.17 -11.86
C ASP A 345 -15.64 -8.05 -10.72
N GLN A 346 -14.43 -8.61 -10.87
CA GLN A 346 -13.75 -9.37 -9.80
C GLN A 346 -13.39 -8.47 -8.63
N ILE A 347 -12.82 -7.28 -8.87
CA ILE A 347 -12.49 -6.30 -7.84
C ILE A 347 -13.76 -5.87 -7.09
N GLU A 348 -14.84 -5.60 -7.80
CA GLU A 348 -16.12 -5.22 -7.22
C GLU A 348 -16.71 -6.32 -6.33
N LYS A 349 -16.66 -7.58 -6.77
CA LYS A 349 -17.15 -8.72 -5.99
C LYS A 349 -16.34 -8.95 -4.72
N GLN A 350 -15.02 -9.03 -4.82
CA GLN A 350 -14.18 -9.32 -3.65
C GLN A 350 -13.88 -8.10 -2.78
N GLN A 351 -14.30 -6.88 -3.19
CA GLN A 351 -14.03 -5.61 -2.51
C GLN A 351 -12.53 -5.41 -2.23
N SER A 352 -11.69 -5.86 -3.15
CA SER A 352 -10.23 -5.81 -3.02
C SER A 352 -9.55 -5.84 -4.38
N VAL A 353 -8.38 -5.22 -4.48
CA VAL A 353 -7.49 -5.25 -5.66
C VAL A 353 -6.44 -6.37 -5.58
N VAL A 354 -6.31 -7.01 -4.41
CA VAL A 354 -5.27 -8.01 -4.12
C VAL A 354 -5.40 -9.21 -5.05
N ASN A 355 -4.27 -9.62 -5.65
CA ASN A 355 -4.17 -10.70 -6.64
C ASN A 355 -5.03 -10.52 -7.91
N VAL A 356 -5.56 -9.31 -8.18
CA VAL A 356 -6.44 -9.06 -9.34
C VAL A 356 -5.96 -7.88 -10.18
N LEU A 357 -5.73 -6.70 -9.56
CA LEU A 357 -5.31 -5.52 -10.31
C LEU A 357 -3.81 -5.54 -10.56
N GLU A 358 -3.42 -5.37 -11.82
CA GLU A 358 -2.00 -5.25 -12.20
C GLU A 358 -1.51 -3.82 -12.10
N MET A 359 -0.24 -3.68 -11.68
CA MET A 359 0.51 -2.44 -11.63
C MET A 359 1.85 -2.58 -12.35
N ARG A 360 1.93 -2.15 -13.61
CA ARG A 360 3.11 -2.29 -14.49
C ARG A 360 3.70 -0.94 -14.87
N ASN A 361 4.08 -0.12 -13.90
CA ASN A 361 4.80 1.12 -14.18
C ASN A 361 6.32 0.97 -14.00
N ASP A 362 7.06 2.06 -14.24
CA ASP A 362 8.51 2.07 -14.13
C ASP A 362 8.99 1.86 -12.70
N SER A 363 8.25 2.36 -11.69
CA SER A 363 8.58 2.17 -10.28
C SER A 363 8.62 0.69 -9.91
N VAL A 364 7.56 -0.06 -10.27
CA VAL A 364 7.47 -1.49 -9.98
C VAL A 364 8.52 -2.28 -10.75
N ARG A 365 8.74 -1.96 -12.04
CA ARG A 365 9.79 -2.62 -12.84
C ARG A 365 11.18 -2.40 -12.27
N ASN A 366 11.49 -1.17 -11.85
CA ASN A 366 12.78 -0.83 -11.24
C ASN A 366 12.98 -1.52 -9.90
N ALA A 367 11.95 -1.58 -9.05
CA ALA A 367 12.00 -2.32 -7.79
C ALA A 367 12.35 -3.79 -8.01
N PHE A 368 11.73 -4.46 -8.99
CA PHE A 368 12.07 -5.85 -9.34
C PHE A 368 13.44 -6.02 -10.01
N GLN A 369 14.07 -4.96 -10.49
CA GLN A 369 15.48 -4.96 -10.91
C GLN A 369 16.46 -4.73 -9.73
N GLY A 370 15.95 -4.68 -8.49
CA GLY A 370 16.77 -4.40 -7.30
C GLY A 370 17.18 -2.93 -7.17
N LYS A 371 16.54 -2.03 -7.92
CA LYS A 371 16.79 -0.60 -7.84
C LYS A 371 15.86 0.05 -6.81
N GLU A 372 16.36 1.06 -6.14
CA GLU A 372 15.60 1.95 -5.27
C GLU A 372 15.69 3.38 -5.78
N GLY A 373 14.66 4.17 -5.58
CA GLY A 373 14.67 5.57 -5.99
C GLY A 373 13.30 6.22 -5.94
N ILE A 374 13.27 7.44 -6.47
CA ILE A 374 12.06 8.25 -6.59
C ILE A 374 12.03 8.89 -7.98
N HIS A 375 10.88 8.81 -8.65
CA HIS A 375 10.64 9.55 -9.89
C HIS A 375 9.15 9.88 -10.06
N GLU A 376 8.85 10.74 -11.02
CA GLU A 376 7.48 11.02 -11.44
C GLU A 376 7.05 9.93 -12.44
N THR A 377 5.88 9.35 -12.22
CA THR A 377 5.29 8.29 -13.06
C THR A 377 3.78 8.41 -13.09
N ILE A 378 3.15 7.52 -13.84
CA ILE A 378 1.68 7.39 -13.86
C ILE A 378 1.30 6.18 -13.02
N ASP A 379 0.35 6.35 -12.12
CA ASP A 379 -0.18 5.28 -11.29
C ASP A 379 -1.26 4.43 -12.00
N TYR A 380 -1.80 3.43 -11.30
CA TYR A 380 -2.85 2.54 -11.81
C TYR A 380 -4.19 3.28 -12.05
N ARG A 381 -4.41 4.49 -11.48
CA ARG A 381 -5.55 5.37 -11.76
C ARG A 381 -5.32 6.25 -12.98
N GLY A 382 -4.10 6.26 -13.56
CA GLY A 382 -3.71 7.15 -14.65
C GLY A 382 -3.36 8.56 -14.21
N GLN A 383 -3.13 8.76 -12.91
CA GLN A 383 -2.75 10.05 -12.37
C GLN A 383 -1.24 10.20 -12.32
N PRO A 384 -0.71 11.41 -12.58
CA PRO A 384 0.71 11.69 -12.39
C PRO A 384 1.04 11.72 -10.90
N VAL A 385 1.96 10.86 -10.48
CA VAL A 385 2.38 10.70 -9.09
C VAL A 385 3.89 10.83 -8.94
N LEU A 386 4.31 11.28 -7.77
CA LEU A 386 5.67 11.11 -7.28
C LEU A 386 5.72 9.77 -6.58
N SER A 387 6.56 8.85 -7.08
CA SER A 387 6.62 7.45 -6.63
C SER A 387 8.00 7.12 -6.09
N SER A 388 8.07 6.72 -4.81
CA SER A 388 9.23 6.09 -4.18
C SER A 388 9.08 4.58 -4.21
N TYR A 389 10.09 3.88 -4.69
CA TYR A 389 10.06 2.45 -4.92
C TYR A 389 11.31 1.74 -4.41
N GLY A 390 11.13 0.48 -4.03
CA GLY A 390 12.21 -0.42 -3.64
C GLY A 390 11.70 -1.85 -3.49
N SER A 391 12.60 -2.83 -3.41
CA SER A 391 12.25 -4.23 -3.20
C SER A 391 12.26 -4.62 -1.72
N LEU A 392 11.36 -5.50 -1.35
CA LEU A 392 11.36 -6.26 -0.11
C LEU A 392 11.58 -7.72 -0.47
N GLU A 393 12.73 -8.26 -0.06
CA GLU A 393 13.08 -9.67 -0.26
C GLU A 393 13.27 -10.33 1.11
N LEU A 394 12.61 -11.47 1.29
CA LEU A 394 12.79 -12.34 2.45
C LEU A 394 12.55 -13.80 2.01
N ASP A 395 13.57 -14.62 2.14
CA ASP A 395 13.57 -16.01 1.66
C ASP A 395 13.12 -16.13 0.20
N SER A 396 11.99 -16.76 -0.05
CA SER A 396 11.41 -16.92 -1.40
C SER A 396 10.44 -15.81 -1.81
N LEU A 397 10.12 -14.91 -0.87
CA LEU A 397 9.18 -13.81 -1.10
C LEU A 397 9.91 -12.61 -1.71
N ARG A 398 9.32 -12.03 -2.75
CA ARG A 398 9.85 -10.84 -3.40
C ARG A 398 8.72 -9.90 -3.77
N TRP A 399 8.65 -8.76 -3.09
CA TRP A 399 7.64 -7.73 -3.35
C TRP A 399 8.27 -6.38 -3.69
N ALA A 400 7.61 -5.61 -4.52
CA ALA A 400 7.87 -4.18 -4.67
C ALA A 400 7.07 -3.43 -3.58
N VAL A 401 7.75 -2.55 -2.86
CA VAL A 401 7.16 -1.61 -1.89
C VAL A 401 7.13 -0.25 -2.55
N ILE A 402 5.94 0.28 -2.75
CA ILE A 402 5.71 1.53 -3.46
C ILE A 402 5.01 2.51 -2.51
N ALA A 403 5.54 3.73 -2.42
CA ALA A 403 4.89 4.85 -1.75
C ALA A 403 4.69 5.96 -2.78
N GLU A 404 3.47 6.45 -2.92
CA GLU A 404 3.08 7.43 -3.93
C GLU A 404 2.28 8.58 -3.33
N ILE A 405 2.44 9.75 -3.95
CA ILE A 405 1.62 10.93 -3.68
C ILE A 405 1.31 11.63 -5.02
N ASP A 406 0.09 12.12 -5.22
CA ASP A 406 -0.27 12.88 -6.42
C ASP A 406 0.73 14.05 -6.61
N SER A 407 1.31 14.18 -7.81
CA SER A 407 2.28 15.24 -8.12
C SER A 407 1.69 16.62 -7.85
N GLU A 408 0.38 16.78 -8.10
CA GLU A 408 -0.33 18.02 -7.79
C GLU A 408 -0.35 18.35 -6.30
N GLU A 409 -0.56 17.36 -5.44
CA GLU A 409 -0.55 17.52 -3.98
C GLU A 409 0.87 17.74 -3.46
N ALA A 410 1.84 16.94 -3.90
CA ALA A 410 3.24 17.02 -3.49
C ALA A 410 3.84 18.42 -3.74
N PHE A 411 3.47 19.04 -4.87
CA PHE A 411 4.00 20.36 -5.26
C PHE A 411 3.06 21.52 -4.92
N ARG A 412 1.95 21.30 -4.25
CA ARG A 412 1.02 22.34 -3.81
C ARG A 412 1.71 23.42 -2.94
N PRO A 413 2.56 23.10 -1.95
CA PRO A 413 3.24 24.13 -1.16
C PRO A 413 4.11 25.06 -2.00
N ILE A 414 4.71 24.55 -3.09
CA ILE A 414 5.50 25.37 -4.02
C ILE A 414 4.61 26.36 -4.76
N ARG A 415 3.43 25.94 -5.22
CA ARG A 415 2.46 26.82 -5.89
C ARG A 415 1.90 27.88 -4.95
N ASP A 416 1.60 27.50 -3.71
CA ASP A 416 1.09 28.42 -2.69
C ASP A 416 2.15 29.46 -2.32
N TYR A 417 3.41 29.05 -2.17
CA TYR A 417 4.53 29.97 -2.00
C TYR A 417 4.68 30.93 -3.18
N ALA A 418 4.60 30.42 -4.42
CA ALA A 418 4.70 31.26 -5.61
C ALA A 418 3.60 32.35 -5.65
N ARG A 419 2.35 31.96 -5.35
CA ARG A 419 1.23 32.92 -5.27
C ARG A 419 1.45 33.98 -4.20
N SER A 420 1.87 33.58 -3.01
CA SER A 420 2.16 34.49 -1.90
C SER A 420 3.30 35.45 -2.26
N ALA A 421 4.37 34.94 -2.84
CA ALA A 421 5.50 35.76 -3.30
C ALA A 421 5.11 36.76 -4.38
N GLN A 422 4.24 36.35 -5.33
CA GLN A 422 3.72 37.26 -6.37
C GLN A 422 2.85 38.38 -5.77
N LEU A 423 1.95 38.06 -4.83
CA LEU A 423 1.10 39.05 -4.16
C LEU A 423 1.93 40.05 -3.34
N LEU A 424 2.91 39.55 -2.57
CA LEU A 424 3.83 40.41 -1.81
C LEU A 424 4.68 41.29 -2.74
N GLY A 425 5.20 40.70 -3.83
CA GLY A 425 5.97 41.44 -4.83
C GLY A 425 5.15 42.55 -5.49
N ALA A 426 3.91 42.27 -5.87
CA ALA A 426 3.00 43.28 -6.43
C ALA A 426 2.70 44.38 -5.44
N GLY A 427 2.46 44.03 -4.17
CA GLY A 427 2.27 45.02 -3.08
C GLY A 427 3.48 45.91 -2.85
N LEU A 428 4.70 45.34 -2.89
CA LEU A 428 5.96 46.11 -2.74
C LEU A 428 6.17 47.04 -3.95
N VAL A 429 5.90 46.61 -5.17
CA VAL A 429 5.99 47.46 -6.37
C VAL A 429 4.98 48.59 -6.29
N LEU A 430 3.74 48.32 -5.89
CA LEU A 430 2.70 49.36 -5.73
C LEU A 430 3.09 50.36 -4.67
N GLY A 431 3.47 49.95 -3.49
CA GLY A 431 3.89 50.80 -2.37
C GLY A 431 5.12 51.65 -2.71
N SER A 432 6.13 51.06 -3.36
CA SER A 432 7.33 51.81 -3.78
C SER A 432 7.01 52.75 -4.91
N SER A 433 6.05 52.46 -5.79
CA SER A 433 5.57 53.39 -6.86
C SER A 433 4.91 54.64 -6.25
N ILE A 434 4.04 54.43 -5.24
CA ILE A 434 3.40 55.53 -4.53
C ILE A 434 4.43 56.41 -3.85
N LEU A 435 5.40 55.79 -3.14
CA LEU A 435 6.48 56.51 -2.48
C LEU A 435 7.35 57.27 -3.47
N ALA A 436 7.72 56.64 -4.60
CA ALA A 436 8.53 57.27 -5.63
C ALA A 436 7.83 58.48 -6.28
N ILE A 437 6.49 58.41 -6.53
CA ILE A 437 5.69 59.50 -7.02
C ILE A 437 5.68 60.66 -6.03
N GLY A 438 5.49 60.38 -4.71
CA GLY A 438 5.52 61.36 -3.67
C GLY A 438 6.86 62.10 -3.57
N LEU A 439 7.96 61.34 -3.52
CA LEU A 439 9.33 61.88 -3.45
C LEU A 439 9.70 62.67 -4.71
N ALA A 440 9.36 62.18 -5.92
CA ALA A 440 9.64 62.85 -7.15
C ALA A 440 8.83 64.19 -7.27
N HIS A 441 7.62 64.22 -6.72
CA HIS A 441 6.79 65.43 -6.68
C HIS A 441 7.39 66.48 -5.71
N LEU A 442 7.80 66.06 -4.53
CA LEU A 442 8.44 66.93 -3.51
C LEU A 442 9.74 67.57 -4.06
N LEU A 443 10.67 66.73 -4.56
CA LEU A 443 11.93 67.21 -5.14
C LEU A 443 11.75 68.11 -6.35
N SER A 444 10.88 67.71 -7.27
CA SER A 444 10.63 68.51 -8.48
C SER A 444 9.96 69.86 -8.21
N ARG A 445 9.10 69.97 -7.19
CA ARG A 445 8.47 71.22 -6.76
C ARG A 445 9.50 72.25 -6.27
N THR A 446 10.44 71.80 -5.50
CA THR A 446 11.54 72.64 -4.97
C THR A 446 12.46 73.14 -6.09
N LEU A 447 12.91 72.25 -6.99
CA LEU A 447 13.75 72.56 -8.12
C LEU A 447 13.05 73.51 -9.12
N ARG A 448 11.76 73.34 -9.41
CA ARG A 448 10.98 74.26 -10.26
C ARG A 448 10.94 75.65 -9.70
N ARG A 449 10.66 75.79 -8.42
CA ARG A 449 10.64 77.12 -7.73
C ARG A 449 11.99 77.82 -7.85
N LEU A 450 13.10 77.13 -7.63
CA LEU A 450 14.44 77.69 -7.78
C LEU A 450 14.74 78.08 -9.22
N THR A 451 14.37 77.24 -10.20
CA THR A 451 14.58 77.52 -11.63
C THR A 451 13.74 78.67 -12.13
N GLU A 452 12.48 78.77 -11.70
CA GLU A 452 11.60 79.89 -12.04
C GLU A 452 12.11 81.21 -11.41
N GLY A 453 12.56 81.19 -10.14
CA GLY A 453 13.17 82.32 -9.49
C GLY A 453 14.46 82.78 -10.17
N ALA A 454 15.35 81.89 -10.48
CA ALA A 454 16.60 82.16 -11.21
C ALA A 454 16.33 82.72 -12.62
N SER A 455 15.33 82.17 -13.36
CA SER A 455 14.93 82.65 -14.68
C SER A 455 14.32 84.06 -14.66
N ARG A 456 13.58 84.40 -13.61
CA ARG A 456 13.05 85.78 -13.44
C ARG A 456 14.17 86.75 -13.12
N ILE A 457 15.09 86.43 -12.25
CA ILE A 457 16.25 87.21 -11.92
C ILE A 457 17.11 87.45 -13.22
N GLY A 458 17.36 86.35 -13.98
CA GLY A 458 18.09 86.45 -15.26
C GLY A 458 17.39 87.28 -16.35
N ARG A 459 16.09 87.56 -16.23
CA ARG A 459 15.34 88.48 -17.09
C ARG A 459 15.28 89.91 -16.58
N GLY A 460 16.01 90.21 -15.47
CA GLY A 460 16.08 91.59 -14.94
C GLY A 460 15.06 91.88 -13.82
N ASP A 461 14.27 90.97 -13.36
CA ASP A 461 13.32 91.10 -12.28
C ASP A 461 14.03 90.91 -10.88
N THR A 462 14.59 91.94 -10.37
CA THR A 462 15.33 91.97 -9.07
C THR A 462 14.40 91.99 -7.85
N SER A 463 13.08 92.06 -8.07
CA SER A 463 12.09 92.10 -6.96
C SER A 463 11.70 90.67 -6.46
N VAL A 464 12.16 89.64 -7.13
CA VAL A 464 11.83 88.23 -6.78
C VAL A 464 12.57 87.86 -5.50
N ARG A 465 11.83 87.47 -4.48
CA ARG A 465 12.34 86.77 -3.31
C ARG A 465 11.95 85.29 -3.37
N ILE A 466 12.91 84.38 -3.37
CA ILE A 466 12.65 82.97 -3.27
C ILE A 466 12.44 82.61 -1.78
N PRO A 467 11.26 82.20 -1.38
CA PRO A 467 11.02 81.84 0.01
C PRO A 467 11.88 80.65 0.40
N VAL A 468 12.67 80.78 1.43
CA VAL A 468 13.42 79.67 2.08
C VAL A 468 12.40 78.79 2.80
N VAL A 469 12.20 77.57 2.34
CA VAL A 469 11.28 76.62 2.94
C VAL A 469 12.03 75.32 3.20
N GLY A 470 12.32 75.04 4.46
CA GLY A 470 13.05 73.82 4.89
C GLY A 470 14.33 74.16 5.65
N THR A 471 15.04 73.13 6.07
CA THR A 471 16.34 73.16 6.74
C THR A 471 17.35 72.22 6.03
N ASP A 472 17.08 71.92 4.76
CA ASP A 472 17.90 71.10 3.87
C ASP A 472 18.84 71.96 2.99
N GLU A 473 19.72 71.31 2.22
CA GLU A 473 20.68 71.94 1.33
C GLU A 473 20.06 72.86 0.27
N TYR A 474 18.75 72.81 0.09
CA TYR A 474 18.00 73.71 -0.80
C TYR A 474 17.56 74.97 -0.10
N ALA A 475 17.72 75.05 1.23
CA ALA A 475 17.41 76.22 2.03
C ALA A 475 18.61 77.10 2.26
N GLU A 476 19.83 76.62 2.03
CA GLU A 476 21.08 77.42 2.03
C GLU A 476 21.20 78.20 0.70
#